data_9cb034fe96f3f0f7b6d1eb9f434aa819
#
_entry.id   9cb034fe96f3f0f7b6d1eb9f434aa819
#
_cell.length_a   1.000
_cell.length_b   1.000
_cell.length_c   1.000
_cell.angle_alpha   90.00
_cell.angle_beta   90.00
_cell.angle_gamma   90.00
#
_symmetry.space_group_name_H-M   'P 1'
#
loop_
_entity.id
_entity.type
_entity.pdbx_description
1 polymer ?
#
loop_
_entity_poly.entity_id
_entity_poly.type
_entity_poly.pdbx_seq_one_letter_code
_entity_poly.pdbx_strand_id
1 'polypeptide(L)'
;MTPPFGDLLALIEDRSAALREVAAAAALDARVPGCPDWSLEDLVGHLGQVQRFWAAAVAAGPSSEPPDEDAIEDPMPGPDLLAWSVDSTVALLAALDAAGPDRECWTWWGDSAAPMTAGAVARHQVQEAAVHARDAQDSVGQAGPLPAVIARDGVAEFVTVGLGAAGPWPHGPGRIALYGDEGDTWLVDLGETGAALVSSAANAPAGTVTGAGPEPTAAVHAPASDLVLVLYRRKALGDVRTTGDRALIERLVAWGPTD
;
A
#
# COMPACT_ATOMS: atom_id res chain seq x y z
N MET A 1 -5.41 13.06 -1.57
CA MET A 1 -4.32 14.06 -1.36
C MET A 1 -3.31 13.43 -0.42
N THR A 2 -2.06 13.33 -0.83
CA THR A 2 -0.98 12.73 -0.04
C THR A 2 -0.73 13.58 1.22
N PRO A 3 -0.65 12.95 2.41
CA PRO A 3 -0.32 13.64 3.65
C PRO A 3 1.07 14.30 3.59
N PRO A 4 1.31 15.38 4.35
CA PRO A 4 2.64 15.94 4.52
C PRO A 4 3.65 14.91 5.04
N PHE A 5 4.92 15.07 4.73
CA PHE A 5 5.97 14.09 5.07
C PHE A 5 6.02 13.75 6.57
N GLY A 6 5.97 14.76 7.45
CA GLY A 6 5.93 14.52 8.89
C GLY A 6 4.70 13.71 9.36
N ASP A 7 3.56 13.90 8.70
CA ASP A 7 2.35 13.12 8.97
C ASP A 7 2.51 11.68 8.48
N LEU A 8 3.22 11.44 7.36
CA LEU A 8 3.54 10.09 6.89
C LEU A 8 4.37 9.33 7.94
N LEU A 9 5.41 9.97 8.51
CA LEU A 9 6.22 9.36 9.56
C LEU A 9 5.38 9.00 10.79
N ALA A 10 4.52 9.91 11.22
CA ALA A 10 3.60 9.65 12.34
C ALA A 10 2.62 8.50 12.05
N LEU A 11 2.12 8.39 10.82
CA LEU A 11 1.22 7.31 10.41
C LEU A 11 1.94 5.94 10.34
N ILE A 12 3.21 5.89 9.91
CA ILE A 12 4.02 4.66 9.97
C ILE A 12 4.14 4.18 11.41
N GLU A 13 4.54 5.07 12.33
CA GLU A 13 4.65 4.74 13.75
C GLU A 13 3.32 4.23 14.32
N ASP A 14 2.24 4.98 14.13
CA ASP A 14 0.91 4.69 14.65
C ASP A 14 0.40 3.32 14.15
N ARG A 15 0.56 3.02 12.86
CA ARG A 15 0.08 1.74 12.30
C ARG A 15 0.97 0.57 12.69
N SER A 16 2.29 0.75 12.74
CA SER A 16 3.21 -0.28 13.23
C SER A 16 2.95 -0.59 14.72
N ALA A 17 2.67 0.43 15.53
CA ALA A 17 2.27 0.25 16.93
C ALA A 17 0.95 -0.53 17.05
N ALA A 18 -0.05 -0.21 16.22
CA ALA A 18 -1.34 -0.91 16.22
C ALA A 18 -1.21 -2.41 15.90
N LEU A 19 -0.30 -2.79 14.98
CA LEU A 19 0.02 -4.20 14.73
C LEU A 19 0.65 -4.85 15.96
N ARG A 20 1.65 -4.22 16.58
CA ARG A 20 2.32 -4.71 17.79
C ARG A 20 1.37 -4.85 18.99
N GLU A 21 0.41 -3.95 19.14
CA GLU A 21 -0.63 -4.03 20.19
C GLU A 21 -1.46 -5.30 20.08
N VAL A 22 -1.87 -5.68 18.86
CA VAL A 22 -2.58 -6.95 18.63
C VAL A 22 -1.67 -8.13 18.95
N ALA A 23 -0.43 -8.13 18.46
CA ALA A 23 0.52 -9.22 18.67
C ALA A 23 0.91 -9.40 20.14
N ALA A 24 0.95 -8.33 20.93
CA ALA A 24 1.21 -8.39 22.37
C ALA A 24 0.05 -9.00 23.15
N ALA A 25 -1.18 -8.92 22.64
CA ALA A 25 -2.41 -9.38 23.33
C ALA A 25 -2.93 -10.73 22.83
N ALA A 26 -2.44 -11.24 21.69
CA ALA A 26 -2.92 -12.44 21.02
C ALA A 26 -1.89 -13.58 21.04
N ALA A 27 -2.31 -14.76 20.62
CA ALA A 27 -1.40 -15.87 20.36
C ALA A 27 -0.67 -15.61 19.03
N LEU A 28 0.68 -15.64 19.05
CA LEU A 28 1.49 -15.34 17.87
C LEU A 28 1.33 -16.35 16.74
N ASP A 29 0.85 -17.56 17.03
CA ASP A 29 0.51 -18.60 16.04
C ASP A 29 -0.89 -18.43 15.43
N ALA A 30 -1.63 -17.38 15.80
CA ALA A 30 -2.93 -17.07 15.20
C ALA A 30 -2.79 -16.83 13.70
N ARG A 31 -3.67 -17.48 12.91
CA ARG A 31 -3.65 -17.36 11.45
C ARG A 31 -4.17 -15.99 10.99
N VAL A 32 -3.52 -15.45 9.98
CA VAL A 32 -3.86 -14.15 9.38
C VAL A 32 -4.75 -14.39 8.15
N PRO A 33 -6.05 -14.04 8.19
CA PRO A 33 -6.97 -14.34 7.06
C PRO A 33 -6.56 -13.70 5.74
N GLY A 34 -5.99 -12.48 5.79
CA GLY A 34 -5.51 -11.75 4.60
C GLY A 34 -4.22 -12.32 4.00
N CYS A 35 -3.44 -13.08 4.79
CA CYS A 35 -2.20 -13.75 4.41
C CYS A 35 -2.26 -15.21 4.90
N PRO A 36 -3.00 -16.11 4.23
CA PRO A 36 -3.42 -17.39 4.80
C PRO A 36 -2.27 -18.35 5.16
N ASP A 37 -1.10 -18.16 4.59
CA ASP A 37 0.10 -18.93 4.90
C ASP A 37 0.85 -18.40 6.13
N TRP A 38 0.48 -17.21 6.64
CA TRP A 38 1.16 -16.53 7.73
C TRP A 38 0.43 -16.67 9.06
N SER A 39 1.23 -16.75 10.11
CA SER A 39 0.85 -16.49 11.49
C SER A 39 1.02 -14.99 11.81
N LEU A 40 0.52 -14.58 12.98
CA LEU A 40 0.75 -13.23 13.49
C LEU A 40 2.24 -12.97 13.77
N GLU A 41 3.01 -14.02 14.16
CA GLU A 41 4.47 -13.95 14.30
C GLU A 41 5.13 -13.62 12.95
N ASP A 42 4.74 -14.34 11.88
CA ASP A 42 5.26 -14.09 10.53
C ASP A 42 4.92 -12.67 10.05
N LEU A 43 3.72 -12.18 10.33
CA LEU A 43 3.28 -10.84 9.96
C LEU A 43 4.10 -9.73 10.64
N VAL A 44 4.37 -9.88 11.95
CA VAL A 44 5.24 -8.94 12.70
C VAL A 44 6.66 -8.99 12.17
N GLY A 45 7.17 -10.20 11.92
CA GLY A 45 8.50 -10.43 11.35
C GLY A 45 8.65 -9.78 9.97
N HIS A 46 7.67 -10.01 9.10
CA HIS A 46 7.64 -9.43 7.75
C HIS A 46 7.69 -7.89 7.78
N LEU A 47 6.78 -7.24 8.52
CA LEU A 47 6.77 -5.78 8.57
C LEU A 47 8.10 -5.21 9.08
N GLY A 48 8.69 -5.83 10.10
CA GLY A 48 10.00 -5.40 10.61
C GLY A 48 11.13 -5.57 9.59
N GLN A 49 11.15 -6.68 8.83
CA GLN A 49 12.12 -6.92 7.76
C GLN A 49 11.99 -5.89 6.64
N VAL A 50 10.76 -5.61 6.19
CA VAL A 50 10.46 -4.61 5.17
C VAL A 50 10.92 -3.22 5.63
N GLN A 51 10.67 -2.85 6.88
CA GLN A 51 11.10 -1.57 7.45
C GLN A 51 12.63 -1.45 7.49
N ARG A 52 13.35 -2.49 7.89
CA ARG A 52 14.82 -2.49 7.88
C ARG A 52 15.40 -2.42 6.47
N PHE A 53 14.81 -3.14 5.53
CA PHE A 53 15.18 -3.05 4.11
C PHE A 53 15.05 -1.60 3.59
N TRP A 54 13.91 -0.96 3.83
CA TRP A 54 13.71 0.41 3.38
C TRP A 54 14.57 1.42 4.12
N ALA A 55 14.88 1.19 5.41
CA ALA A 55 15.84 2.02 6.13
C ALA A 55 17.22 1.98 5.44
N ALA A 56 17.70 0.80 5.07
CA ALA A 56 18.96 0.64 4.34
C ALA A 56 18.91 1.29 2.94
N ALA A 57 17.82 1.09 2.19
CA ALA A 57 17.65 1.67 0.85
C ALA A 57 17.67 3.21 0.88
N VAL A 58 16.96 3.82 1.83
CA VAL A 58 16.91 5.27 2.01
C VAL A 58 18.28 5.81 2.46
N ALA A 59 18.95 5.13 3.39
CA ALA A 59 20.27 5.54 3.87
C ALA A 59 21.34 5.48 2.77
N ALA A 60 21.29 4.44 1.92
CA ALA A 60 22.21 4.30 0.79
C ALA A 60 22.03 5.41 -0.27
N GLY A 61 20.82 5.93 -0.43
CA GLY A 61 20.50 6.95 -1.44
C GLY A 61 20.29 6.37 -2.85
N PRO A 62 20.50 7.17 -3.91
CA PRO A 62 20.22 6.75 -5.27
C PRO A 62 21.14 5.59 -5.71
N SER A 63 20.54 4.52 -6.25
CA SER A 63 21.22 3.34 -6.75
C SER A 63 20.41 2.71 -7.89
N SER A 64 21.08 1.96 -8.78
CA SER A 64 20.43 1.12 -9.78
C SER A 64 20.05 -0.27 -9.25
N GLU A 65 20.62 -0.67 -8.10
CA GLU A 65 20.42 -1.97 -7.47
C GLU A 65 19.80 -1.78 -6.08
N PRO A 66 19.07 -2.79 -5.56
CA PRO A 66 18.61 -2.77 -4.17
C PRO A 66 19.77 -2.64 -3.18
N PRO A 67 19.51 -2.29 -1.92
CA PRO A 67 20.54 -2.29 -0.91
C PRO A 67 21.15 -3.70 -0.77
N ASP A 68 22.46 -3.76 -0.52
CA ASP A 68 23.15 -5.01 -0.23
C ASP A 68 22.53 -5.64 1.04
N GLU A 69 22.28 -6.94 1.01
CA GLU A 69 21.75 -7.66 2.19
C GLU A 69 22.66 -7.48 3.42
N ASP A 70 23.97 -7.43 3.22
CA ASP A 70 24.97 -7.20 4.29
C ASP A 70 24.88 -5.77 4.88
N ALA A 71 24.22 -4.83 4.19
CA ALA A 71 24.00 -3.47 4.69
C ALA A 71 22.74 -3.34 5.55
N ILE A 72 21.90 -4.37 5.59
CA ILE A 72 20.68 -4.39 6.41
C ILE A 72 21.06 -4.76 7.84
N GLU A 73 20.99 -3.80 8.76
CA GLU A 73 21.27 -4.04 10.17
C GLU A 73 20.18 -4.90 10.82
N ASP A 74 20.57 -5.97 11.55
CA ASP A 74 19.66 -6.91 12.22
C ASP A 74 18.48 -7.38 11.35
N PRO A 75 18.73 -7.98 10.17
CA PRO A 75 17.68 -8.23 9.19
C PRO A 75 16.64 -9.27 9.63
N MET A 76 16.93 -10.05 10.66
CA MET A 76 16.06 -11.10 11.17
C MET A 76 15.63 -10.84 12.61
N PRO A 77 14.40 -11.22 13.01
CA PRO A 77 13.94 -11.05 14.37
C PRO A 77 14.80 -11.84 15.36
N GLY A 78 15.16 -11.15 16.45
CA GLY A 78 15.81 -11.76 17.60
C GLY A 78 14.82 -12.52 18.50
N PRO A 79 15.25 -12.96 19.69
CA PRO A 79 14.41 -13.72 20.63
C PRO A 79 13.23 -12.89 21.19
N ASP A 80 13.31 -11.58 21.17
CA ASP A 80 12.20 -10.65 21.48
C ASP A 80 11.69 -9.98 20.20
N LEU A 81 10.73 -10.65 19.56
CA LEU A 81 10.13 -10.21 18.30
C LEU A 81 9.54 -8.81 18.40
N LEU A 82 8.84 -8.49 19.49
CA LEU A 82 8.16 -7.20 19.61
C LEU A 82 9.16 -6.06 19.83
N ALA A 83 10.19 -6.25 20.64
CA ALA A 83 11.24 -5.27 20.82
C ALA A 83 11.99 -5.05 19.48
N TRP A 84 12.34 -6.14 18.77
CA TRP A 84 12.96 -6.03 17.45
C TRP A 84 12.07 -5.29 16.43
N SER A 85 10.76 -5.51 16.45
CA SER A 85 9.80 -4.79 15.59
C SER A 85 9.74 -3.29 15.92
N VAL A 86 9.84 -2.91 17.21
CA VAL A 86 9.98 -1.50 17.61
C VAL A 86 11.25 -0.90 17.02
N ASP A 87 12.38 -1.57 17.21
CA ASP A 87 13.69 -1.10 16.71
C ASP A 87 13.69 -0.98 15.17
N SER A 88 12.98 -1.87 14.47
CA SER A 88 12.82 -1.82 13.01
C SER A 88 12.06 -0.58 12.55
N THR A 89 10.96 -0.24 13.23
CA THR A 89 10.21 0.99 12.96
C THR A 89 11.07 2.24 13.25
N VAL A 90 11.79 2.24 14.37
CA VAL A 90 12.70 3.35 14.75
C VAL A 90 13.79 3.54 13.70
N ALA A 91 14.40 2.46 13.20
CA ALA A 91 15.43 2.52 12.17
C ALA A 91 14.90 3.15 10.87
N LEU A 92 13.71 2.71 10.40
CA LEU A 92 13.07 3.29 9.22
C LEU A 92 12.79 4.79 9.40
N LEU A 93 12.16 5.17 10.52
CA LEU A 93 11.80 6.56 10.78
C LEU A 93 13.03 7.45 10.88
N ALA A 94 14.11 6.99 11.52
CA ALA A 94 15.37 7.71 11.60
C ALA A 94 16.02 7.91 10.22
N ALA A 95 16.01 6.89 9.37
CA ALA A 95 16.54 6.99 8.00
C ALA A 95 15.74 7.97 7.15
N LEU A 96 14.39 7.92 7.22
CA LEU A 96 13.50 8.81 6.50
C LEU A 96 13.65 10.27 6.96
N ASP A 97 13.66 10.50 8.28
CA ASP A 97 13.82 11.85 8.85
C ASP A 97 15.17 12.48 8.46
N ALA A 98 16.25 11.70 8.56
CA ALA A 98 17.59 12.15 8.15
C ALA A 98 17.71 12.45 6.65
N ALA A 99 16.99 11.70 5.81
CA ALA A 99 16.99 11.89 4.35
C ALA A 99 16.17 13.10 3.92
N GLY A 100 15.01 13.31 4.54
CA GLY A 100 14.00 14.25 4.08
C GLY A 100 13.26 13.78 2.82
N PRO A 101 12.11 14.41 2.48
CA PRO A 101 11.19 13.88 1.47
C PRO A 101 11.74 13.81 0.05
N ASP A 102 12.65 14.72 -0.29
CA ASP A 102 13.15 14.89 -1.67
C ASP A 102 14.45 14.10 -1.95
N ARG A 103 15.00 13.41 -0.95
CA ARG A 103 16.19 12.58 -1.13
C ARG A 103 15.88 11.42 -2.06
N GLU A 104 16.57 11.37 -3.19
CA GLU A 104 16.49 10.22 -4.08
C GLU A 104 17.07 8.96 -3.42
N CYS A 105 16.44 7.81 -3.66
CA CYS A 105 16.87 6.50 -3.20
C CYS A 105 16.40 5.42 -4.17
N TRP A 106 16.98 4.24 -4.07
CA TRP A 106 16.50 3.09 -4.82
C TRP A 106 15.05 2.75 -4.46
N THR A 107 14.26 2.36 -5.46
CA THR A 107 12.92 1.80 -5.28
C THR A 107 12.66 0.72 -6.33
N TRP A 108 11.88 -0.31 -5.97
CA TRP A 108 11.51 -1.38 -6.91
C TRP A 108 10.52 -0.93 -7.99
N TRP A 109 9.91 0.24 -7.82
CA TRP A 109 8.95 0.81 -8.78
C TRP A 109 9.55 1.83 -9.75
N GLY A 110 10.86 1.75 -10.00
CA GLY A 110 11.57 2.69 -10.87
C GLY A 110 11.03 2.81 -12.29
N ASP A 111 10.33 1.78 -12.80
CA ASP A 111 9.68 1.80 -14.11
C ASP A 111 8.27 2.43 -14.09
N SER A 112 7.76 2.82 -12.91
CA SER A 112 6.47 3.50 -12.75
C SER A 112 6.59 5.01 -12.85
N ALA A 113 5.44 5.72 -12.81
CA ALA A 113 5.41 7.18 -12.72
C ALA A 113 5.62 7.71 -11.30
N ALA A 114 5.77 6.83 -10.28
CA ALA A 114 5.98 7.23 -8.90
C ALA A 114 7.42 7.74 -8.67
N PRO A 115 7.63 8.76 -7.83
CA PRO A 115 8.97 9.25 -7.54
C PRO A 115 9.84 8.19 -6.85
N MET A 116 11.14 8.18 -7.14
CA MET A 116 12.15 7.36 -6.47
C MET A 116 12.79 8.18 -5.34
N THR A 117 12.01 8.50 -4.30
CA THR A 117 12.45 9.38 -3.20
C THR A 117 12.04 8.82 -1.84
N ALA A 118 12.74 9.25 -0.79
CA ALA A 118 12.41 8.91 0.60
C ALA A 118 10.95 9.28 0.96
N GLY A 119 10.41 10.37 0.39
CA GLY A 119 9.00 10.74 0.56
C GLY A 119 8.04 9.73 -0.05
N ALA A 120 8.38 9.16 -1.23
CA ALA A 120 7.59 8.10 -1.85
C ALA A 120 7.71 6.78 -1.05
N VAL A 121 8.89 6.46 -0.53
CA VAL A 121 9.08 5.32 0.39
C VAL A 121 8.25 5.50 1.65
N ALA A 122 8.26 6.67 2.29
CA ALA A 122 7.43 6.94 3.46
C ALA A 122 5.93 6.74 3.15
N ARG A 123 5.46 7.23 2.00
CA ARG A 123 4.08 7.05 1.56
C ARG A 123 3.72 5.56 1.37
N HIS A 124 4.60 4.79 0.73
CA HIS A 124 4.44 3.34 0.54
C HIS A 124 4.42 2.61 1.89
N GLN A 125 5.32 2.93 2.80
CA GLN A 125 5.41 2.32 4.12
C GLN A 125 4.20 2.63 5.04
N VAL A 126 3.47 3.72 4.81
CA VAL A 126 2.17 3.95 5.45
C VAL A 126 1.16 2.89 5.02
N GLN A 127 1.10 2.54 3.73
CA GLN A 127 0.17 1.52 3.23
C GLN A 127 0.53 0.14 3.77
N GLU A 128 1.80 -0.20 3.72
CA GLU A 128 2.37 -1.45 4.25
C GLU A 128 1.99 -1.64 5.73
N ALA A 129 2.31 -0.66 6.57
CA ALA A 129 1.98 -0.72 7.99
C ALA A 129 0.47 -0.74 8.25
N ALA A 130 -0.34 0.00 7.47
CA ALA A 130 -1.77 0.09 7.71
C ALA A 130 -2.54 -1.17 7.28
N VAL A 131 -2.18 -1.75 6.13
CA VAL A 131 -2.81 -2.99 5.66
C VAL A 131 -2.46 -4.13 6.61
N HIS A 132 -1.21 -4.26 7.02
CA HIS A 132 -0.78 -5.30 7.95
C HIS A 132 -1.27 -5.10 9.40
N ALA A 133 -1.43 -3.86 9.87
CA ALA A 133 -2.12 -3.62 11.14
C ALA A 133 -3.59 -4.10 11.08
N ARG A 134 -4.26 -3.88 9.95
CA ARG A 134 -5.62 -4.38 9.75
C ARG A 134 -5.64 -5.91 9.61
N ASP A 135 -4.67 -6.52 8.94
CA ASP A 135 -4.52 -7.98 8.84
C ASP A 135 -4.34 -8.60 10.23
N ALA A 136 -3.52 -7.99 11.10
CA ALA A 136 -3.38 -8.40 12.50
C ALA A 136 -4.72 -8.30 13.28
N GLN A 137 -5.45 -7.20 13.13
CA GLN A 137 -6.77 -7.03 13.75
C GLN A 137 -7.77 -8.09 13.24
N ASP A 138 -7.69 -8.47 11.98
CA ASP A 138 -8.54 -9.50 11.38
C ASP A 138 -8.27 -10.88 11.99
N SER A 139 -7.01 -11.20 12.31
CA SER A 139 -6.65 -12.47 12.95
C SER A 139 -7.31 -12.69 14.32
N VAL A 140 -7.75 -11.61 14.98
CA VAL A 140 -8.46 -11.64 16.28
C VAL A 140 -9.92 -11.19 16.16
N GLY A 141 -10.46 -11.06 14.95
CA GLY A 141 -11.85 -10.68 14.70
C GLY A 141 -12.18 -9.22 15.03
N GLN A 142 -11.20 -8.33 15.04
CA GLN A 142 -11.34 -6.90 15.38
C GLN A 142 -11.06 -5.96 14.20
N ALA A 143 -11.03 -6.49 12.97
CA ALA A 143 -10.76 -5.69 11.79
C ALA A 143 -11.82 -4.60 11.57
N GLY A 144 -11.34 -3.36 11.47
CA GLY A 144 -12.14 -2.20 11.10
C GLY A 144 -11.73 -1.64 9.72
N PRO A 145 -12.35 -0.53 9.29
CA PRO A 145 -11.89 0.20 8.12
C PRO A 145 -10.51 0.82 8.34
N LEU A 146 -9.75 0.97 7.28
CA LEU A 146 -8.51 1.76 7.31
C LEU A 146 -8.84 3.23 7.66
N PRO A 147 -7.96 3.95 8.37
CA PRO A 147 -8.14 5.38 8.62
C PRO A 147 -8.34 6.14 7.30
N ALA A 148 -9.32 7.05 7.26
CA ALA A 148 -9.75 7.70 6.03
C ALA A 148 -8.62 8.41 5.27
N VAL A 149 -7.68 9.05 5.98
CA VAL A 149 -6.53 9.73 5.37
C VAL A 149 -5.61 8.74 4.66
N ILE A 150 -5.38 7.55 5.24
CA ILE A 150 -4.58 6.48 4.66
C ILE A 150 -5.31 5.87 3.46
N ALA A 151 -6.59 5.52 3.65
CA ALA A 151 -7.38 4.88 2.61
C ALA A 151 -7.50 5.73 1.34
N ARG A 152 -7.79 7.03 1.48
CA ARG A 152 -7.95 7.95 0.33
C ARG A 152 -6.64 8.14 -0.44
N ASP A 153 -5.49 8.20 0.25
CA ASP A 153 -4.19 8.26 -0.41
C ASP A 153 -3.79 6.89 -0.98
N GLY A 154 -4.13 5.81 -0.27
CA GLY A 154 -3.78 4.43 -0.62
C GLY A 154 -4.34 3.95 -1.94
N VAL A 155 -5.55 4.38 -2.34
CA VAL A 155 -6.07 4.05 -3.68
C VAL A 155 -5.15 4.63 -4.76
N ALA A 156 -4.74 5.89 -4.63
CA ALA A 156 -3.84 6.52 -5.61
C ALA A 156 -2.43 5.93 -5.54
N GLU A 157 -1.94 5.63 -4.34
CA GLU A 157 -0.64 5.01 -4.13
C GLU A 157 -0.58 3.63 -4.79
N PHE A 158 -1.53 2.74 -4.51
CA PHE A 158 -1.57 1.41 -5.10
C PHE A 158 -1.59 1.45 -6.63
N VAL A 159 -2.37 2.37 -7.22
CA VAL A 159 -2.41 2.50 -8.69
C VAL A 159 -1.08 3.01 -9.25
N THR A 160 -0.44 3.98 -8.59
CA THR A 160 0.80 4.58 -9.13
C THR A 160 2.05 3.77 -8.83
N VAL A 161 2.10 3.08 -7.70
CA VAL A 161 3.24 2.23 -7.28
C VAL A 161 2.97 0.78 -7.65
N GLY A 162 2.00 0.13 -7.04
CA GLY A 162 1.74 -1.29 -7.23
C GLY A 162 1.40 -1.65 -8.67
N LEU A 163 0.31 -1.09 -9.19
CA LEU A 163 -0.09 -1.35 -10.58
C LEU A 163 0.85 -0.68 -11.60
N GLY A 164 1.41 0.49 -11.27
CA GLY A 164 2.36 1.18 -12.13
C GLY A 164 3.65 0.40 -12.40
N ALA A 165 4.08 -0.42 -11.44
CA ALA A 165 5.26 -1.26 -11.56
C ALA A 165 4.96 -2.71 -11.98
N ALA A 166 3.68 -3.09 -12.15
CA ALA A 166 3.30 -4.46 -12.54
C ALA A 166 3.65 -4.80 -14.01
N GLY A 167 4.20 -3.84 -14.75
CA GLY A 167 4.59 -4.00 -16.15
C GLY A 167 3.44 -3.82 -17.14
N PRO A 168 3.57 -4.32 -18.38
CA PRO A 168 2.54 -4.21 -19.41
C PRO A 168 1.23 -4.91 -19.00
N TRP A 169 0.09 -4.23 -19.23
CA TRP A 169 -1.22 -4.85 -19.03
C TRP A 169 -1.42 -5.97 -20.06
N PRO A 170 -1.64 -7.24 -19.63
CA PRO A 170 -1.61 -8.39 -20.54
C PRO A 170 -2.92 -8.59 -21.33
N HIS A 171 -3.87 -7.67 -21.23
CA HIS A 171 -5.18 -7.73 -21.88
C HIS A 171 -5.38 -6.53 -22.80
N GLY A 172 -6.52 -6.47 -23.49
CA GLY A 172 -6.88 -5.31 -24.30
C GLY A 172 -7.03 -4.04 -23.46
N PRO A 173 -6.85 -2.84 -24.08
CA PRO A 173 -6.92 -1.58 -23.36
C PRO A 173 -8.27 -1.40 -22.65
N GLY A 174 -8.26 -0.75 -21.50
CA GLY A 174 -9.45 -0.50 -20.71
C GLY A 174 -9.33 0.75 -19.85
N ARG A 175 -10.46 1.24 -19.36
CA ARG A 175 -10.53 2.31 -18.37
C ARG A 175 -11.50 1.92 -17.26
N ILE A 176 -11.03 2.03 -16.02
CA ILE A 176 -11.80 1.74 -14.81
C ILE A 176 -11.90 3.00 -13.97
N ALA A 177 -13.10 3.26 -13.44
CA ALA A 177 -13.30 4.27 -12.41
C ALA A 177 -13.42 3.61 -11.03
N LEU A 178 -12.75 4.19 -10.04
CA LEU A 178 -12.92 3.86 -8.63
C LEU A 178 -13.61 5.07 -7.98
N TYR A 179 -14.81 4.87 -7.45
CA TYR A 179 -15.62 5.92 -6.81
C TYR A 179 -15.68 5.68 -5.31
N GLY A 180 -15.07 6.59 -4.54
CA GLY A 180 -15.16 6.62 -3.09
C GLY A 180 -16.50 7.18 -2.65
N ASP A 181 -17.14 6.56 -1.67
CA ASP A 181 -18.40 7.06 -1.09
C ASP A 181 -18.22 8.43 -0.43
N GLU A 182 -16.97 8.79 -0.10
CA GLU A 182 -16.58 10.10 0.42
C GLU A 182 -16.49 11.21 -0.65
N GLY A 183 -16.81 10.87 -1.89
CA GLY A 183 -16.79 11.78 -3.04
C GLY A 183 -15.46 11.84 -3.78
N ASP A 184 -14.54 10.95 -3.50
CA ASP A 184 -13.31 10.82 -4.26
C ASP A 184 -13.50 9.97 -5.52
N THR A 185 -12.74 10.28 -6.56
CA THR A 185 -12.77 9.55 -7.83
C THR A 185 -11.34 9.34 -8.32
N TRP A 186 -11.03 8.12 -8.73
CA TRP A 186 -9.77 7.76 -9.38
C TRP A 186 -10.06 7.09 -10.71
N LEU A 187 -9.41 7.58 -11.78
CA LEU A 187 -9.49 6.99 -13.12
C LEU A 187 -8.19 6.27 -13.44
N VAL A 188 -8.31 5.01 -13.83
CA VAL A 188 -7.20 4.13 -14.15
C VAL A 188 -7.30 3.71 -15.60
N ASP A 189 -6.30 4.07 -16.40
CA ASP A 189 -6.11 3.56 -17.76
C ASP A 189 -5.23 2.31 -17.72
N LEU A 190 -5.61 1.33 -18.51
CA LEU A 190 -4.92 0.05 -18.69
C LEU A 190 -4.51 -0.09 -20.16
N GLY A 191 -3.23 -0.35 -20.40
CA GLY A 191 -2.70 -0.43 -21.75
C GLY A 191 -1.33 -1.09 -21.84
N GLU A 192 -0.70 -0.98 -23.00
CA GLU A 192 0.59 -1.62 -23.30
C GLU A 192 1.72 -1.18 -22.36
N THR A 193 1.61 -0.01 -21.74
CA THR A 193 2.59 0.51 -20.75
C THR A 193 2.22 0.18 -19.32
N GLY A 194 1.17 -0.63 -19.08
CA GLY A 194 0.69 -0.97 -17.75
C GLY A 194 -0.54 -0.18 -17.32
N ALA A 195 -0.67 0.08 -16.02
CA ALA A 195 -1.72 0.89 -15.44
C ALA A 195 -1.23 2.32 -15.19
N ALA A 196 -2.10 3.29 -15.43
CA ALA A 196 -1.82 4.70 -15.16
C ALA A 196 -2.99 5.36 -14.43
N LEU A 197 -2.70 6.09 -13.36
CA LEU A 197 -3.66 6.98 -12.74
C LEU A 197 -3.76 8.28 -13.57
N VAL A 198 -4.82 8.41 -14.35
CA VAL A 198 -4.98 9.55 -15.27
C VAL A 198 -5.74 10.72 -14.67
N SER A 199 -6.49 10.49 -13.60
CA SER A 199 -7.17 11.54 -12.84
C SER A 199 -7.45 11.07 -11.42
N SER A 200 -7.29 11.99 -10.45
CA SER A 200 -7.83 11.83 -9.11
C SER A 200 -8.49 13.15 -8.69
N ALA A 201 -9.73 13.07 -8.26
CA ALA A 201 -10.50 14.24 -7.80
C ALA A 201 -11.05 13.96 -6.40
N ALA A 202 -10.91 14.92 -5.50
CA ALA A 202 -11.51 14.89 -4.18
C ALA A 202 -12.81 15.70 -4.17
N ASN A 203 -13.84 15.20 -3.46
CA ASN A 203 -15.12 15.85 -3.29
C ASN A 203 -15.85 16.16 -4.62
N ALA A 204 -15.65 15.34 -5.64
CA ALA A 204 -16.40 15.44 -6.89
C ALA A 204 -17.82 14.87 -6.70
N PRO A 205 -18.84 15.41 -7.41
CA PRO A 205 -20.16 14.76 -7.44
C PRO A 205 -20.01 13.30 -7.88
N ALA A 206 -20.72 12.39 -7.21
CA ALA A 206 -20.66 10.96 -7.54
C ALA A 206 -20.95 10.72 -9.03
N GLY A 207 -20.05 10.00 -9.71
CA GLY A 207 -20.13 9.74 -11.14
C GLY A 207 -19.58 10.85 -12.04
N THR A 208 -18.99 11.90 -11.49
CA THR A 208 -18.30 12.92 -12.30
C THR A 208 -16.91 12.43 -12.68
N VAL A 209 -16.74 12.13 -13.96
CA VAL A 209 -15.42 11.81 -14.54
C VAL A 209 -14.76 13.10 -14.99
N THR A 210 -13.67 13.50 -14.31
CA THR A 210 -12.84 14.63 -14.74
C THR A 210 -11.52 14.10 -15.32
N GLY A 211 -11.47 13.92 -16.62
CA GLY A 211 -10.27 13.47 -17.31
C GLY A 211 -10.50 13.45 -18.82
N ALA A 212 -9.47 13.76 -19.61
CA ALA A 212 -9.54 13.63 -21.06
C ALA A 212 -9.53 12.12 -21.42
N GLY A 213 -10.33 11.73 -22.41
CA GLY A 213 -10.36 10.37 -22.93
C GLY A 213 -11.77 9.73 -22.89
N PRO A 214 -11.88 8.44 -23.22
CA PRO A 214 -13.15 7.73 -23.26
C PRO A 214 -13.77 7.58 -21.86
N GLU A 215 -15.07 7.38 -21.82
CA GLU A 215 -15.77 7.04 -20.58
C GLU A 215 -15.26 5.68 -20.03
N PRO A 216 -15.21 5.51 -18.68
CA PRO A 216 -14.83 4.24 -18.10
C PRO A 216 -15.85 3.14 -18.48
N THR A 217 -15.34 1.98 -18.88
CA THR A 217 -16.18 0.84 -19.25
C THR A 217 -16.56 -0.02 -18.03
N ALA A 218 -15.89 0.20 -16.92
CA ALA A 218 -16.12 -0.49 -15.65
C ALA A 218 -15.92 0.46 -14.48
N ALA A 219 -16.64 0.23 -13.38
CA ALA A 219 -16.44 1.01 -12.16
C ALA A 219 -16.67 0.18 -10.89
N VAL A 220 -15.94 0.54 -9.83
CA VAL A 220 -16.13 0.06 -8.46
C VAL A 220 -16.58 1.23 -7.59
N HIS A 221 -17.59 1.00 -6.75
CA HIS A 221 -18.14 2.00 -5.83
C HIS A 221 -18.11 1.43 -4.40
N ALA A 222 -17.39 2.08 -3.52
CA ALA A 222 -17.27 1.70 -2.11
C ALA A 222 -16.60 2.82 -1.30
N PRO A 223 -16.61 2.77 0.04
CA PRO A 223 -15.72 3.60 0.84
C PRO A 223 -14.25 3.42 0.40
N ALA A 224 -13.44 4.46 0.51
CA ALA A 224 -12.03 4.41 0.09
C ALA A 224 -11.26 3.26 0.77
N SER A 225 -11.56 2.98 2.05
CA SER A 225 -10.99 1.83 2.76
C SER A 225 -11.29 0.50 2.05
N ASP A 226 -12.52 0.30 1.61
CA ASP A 226 -12.92 -0.92 0.94
C ASP A 226 -12.29 -1.02 -0.47
N LEU A 227 -12.13 0.10 -1.17
CA LEU A 227 -11.41 0.14 -2.45
C LEU A 227 -9.97 -0.33 -2.28
N VAL A 228 -9.24 0.18 -1.29
CA VAL A 228 -7.87 -0.28 -0.97
C VAL A 228 -7.87 -1.78 -0.65
N LEU A 229 -8.76 -2.23 0.23
CA LEU A 229 -8.83 -3.63 0.64
C LEU A 229 -9.19 -4.58 -0.51
N VAL A 230 -9.99 -4.14 -1.48
CA VAL A 230 -10.24 -4.90 -2.72
C VAL A 230 -8.99 -4.98 -3.58
N LEU A 231 -8.27 -3.87 -3.74
CA LEU A 231 -7.03 -3.83 -4.52
C LEU A 231 -5.95 -4.74 -3.91
N TYR A 232 -5.79 -4.75 -2.59
CA TYR A 232 -4.90 -5.66 -1.85
C TYR A 232 -5.48 -7.06 -1.63
N ARG A 233 -6.66 -7.39 -2.19
CA ARG A 233 -7.36 -8.71 -2.04
C ARG A 233 -7.69 -9.10 -0.60
N ARG A 234 -7.81 -8.12 0.31
CA ARG A 234 -8.29 -8.29 1.70
C ARG A 234 -9.81 -8.20 1.81
N LYS A 235 -10.48 -7.83 0.72
CA LYS A 235 -11.94 -7.80 0.61
C LYS A 235 -12.37 -8.36 -0.74
N ALA A 236 -13.42 -9.18 -0.74
CA ALA A 236 -13.90 -9.75 -2.00
C ALA A 236 -14.58 -8.69 -2.87
N LEU A 237 -14.37 -8.75 -4.19
CA LEU A 237 -15.05 -7.86 -5.15
C LEU A 237 -16.58 -8.03 -5.12
N GLY A 238 -17.08 -9.15 -4.60
CA GLY A 238 -18.51 -9.40 -4.40
C GLY A 238 -19.14 -8.56 -3.28
N ASP A 239 -18.33 -8.01 -2.38
CA ASP A 239 -18.77 -7.24 -1.21
C ASP A 239 -18.87 -5.73 -1.51
N VAL A 240 -18.54 -5.30 -2.73
CA VAL A 240 -18.62 -3.92 -3.18
C VAL A 240 -19.48 -3.81 -4.43
N ARG A 241 -20.04 -2.63 -4.67
CA ARG A 241 -20.87 -2.39 -5.86
C ARG A 241 -19.98 -2.17 -7.09
N THR A 242 -20.24 -2.95 -8.15
CA THR A 242 -19.56 -2.81 -9.45
C THR A 242 -20.57 -2.45 -10.54
N THR A 243 -20.14 -1.73 -11.57
CA THR A 243 -20.94 -1.40 -12.77
C THR A 243 -20.07 -1.58 -14.03
N GLY A 244 -20.70 -1.84 -15.17
CA GLY A 244 -20.03 -2.06 -16.44
C GLY A 244 -19.36 -3.41 -16.56
N ASP A 245 -18.17 -3.48 -17.17
CA ASP A 245 -17.42 -4.72 -17.42
C ASP A 245 -16.77 -5.26 -16.13
N ARG A 246 -17.51 -6.11 -15.41
CA ARG A 246 -17.02 -6.77 -14.19
C ARG A 246 -15.76 -7.61 -14.45
N ALA A 247 -15.66 -8.28 -15.60
CA ALA A 247 -14.51 -9.12 -15.93
C ALA A 247 -13.22 -8.28 -16.07
N LEU A 248 -13.32 -7.03 -16.51
CA LEU A 248 -12.18 -6.12 -16.54
C LEU A 248 -11.68 -5.81 -15.11
N ILE A 249 -12.60 -5.58 -14.16
CA ILE A 249 -12.24 -5.33 -12.76
C ILE A 249 -11.59 -6.57 -12.13
N GLU A 250 -12.18 -7.76 -12.36
CA GLU A 250 -11.63 -9.03 -11.86
C GLU A 250 -10.21 -9.28 -12.36
N ARG A 251 -9.95 -8.99 -13.64
CA ARG A 251 -8.62 -9.08 -14.24
C ARG A 251 -7.64 -8.08 -13.61
N LEU A 252 -8.09 -6.83 -13.36
CA LEU A 252 -7.25 -5.82 -12.70
C LEU A 252 -6.82 -6.29 -11.30
N VAL A 253 -7.76 -6.72 -10.48
CA VAL A 253 -7.49 -7.21 -9.12
C VAL A 253 -6.59 -8.44 -9.14
N ALA A 254 -6.78 -9.35 -10.11
CA ALA A 254 -5.96 -10.55 -10.25
C ALA A 254 -4.53 -10.25 -10.73
N TRP A 255 -4.35 -9.20 -11.52
CA TRP A 255 -3.05 -8.80 -12.09
C TRP A 255 -2.21 -7.95 -11.13
N GLY A 256 -2.84 -7.15 -10.28
CA GLY A 256 -2.13 -6.33 -9.30
C GLY A 256 -1.26 -7.15 -8.35
N PRO A 257 -0.19 -6.58 -7.79
CA PRO A 257 0.62 -7.23 -6.76
C PRO A 257 -0.22 -7.50 -5.50
N THR A 258 0.25 -8.43 -4.68
CA THR A 258 -0.40 -8.80 -3.40
C THR A 258 0.44 -8.58 -2.17
N ASP A 259 1.66 -8.22 -2.33
CA ASP A 259 2.81 -8.03 -1.43
C ASP A 259 3.99 -8.88 -1.92
#